data_bdec293f1b70adbbee69b3f5d4de4016
#
_entry.id   bdec293f1b70adbbee69b3f5d4de4016
#
_cell.length_a   1.000
_cell.length_b   1.000
_cell.length_c   1.000
_cell.angle_alpha   90.00
_cell.angle_beta   90.00
_cell.angle_gamma   90.00
#
_symmetry.space_group_name_H-M   'P 1'
#
loop_
_entity.id
_entity.type
_entity.pdbx_description
1 polymer ?
#
loop_
_entity_poly.entity_id
_entity_poly.type
_entity_poly.pdbx_seq_one_letter_code
_entity_poly.pdbx_strand_id
1 'polypeptide(L)'
;MMLNEPLRICGTEVKNRIVVPPMSDFGTVAPDGLVHQSHIDRYEAYAKGGAGLVIVEACSVLRMPENRDTLCLENDDCIPGMKRLTDVIHRYSAVALVQIMLTGLSTMKENRIDEITRTDFLRYKDAFVSAALRCQTAGFDGIELHAAHGMYLDEVIETSERKDEYGGCFENRIRLLAELITEIKKTCGKDFIVAVRFGNPNYEELLKTAGAIQAAGGDLLDVSSGMGRYLDVPSGFPYDGKIYAASLVKAHTKLPVVCVGNIFTGDEGEAILKEGLADMIAVGRGSLADPAWARKTLAGETPNPCLRCKICMWYIYGALCPRRLSK
;
A
#
# COMPACT_ATOMS: atom_id res chain seq x y z
N MET A 1 20.19 -3.14 15.94
CA MET A 1 19.07 -3.83 15.21
C MET A 1 18.64 -2.90 14.11
N MET A 2 18.79 -3.30 12.84
CA MET A 2 18.42 -2.48 11.68
C MET A 2 16.92 -2.12 11.67
N LEU A 3 16.07 -3.00 12.17
CA LEU A 3 14.65 -2.73 12.33
C LEU A 3 14.37 -1.46 13.14
N ASN A 4 15.22 -1.12 14.11
CA ASN A 4 15.05 0.06 14.97
C ASN A 4 15.73 1.33 14.43
N GLU A 5 16.44 1.23 13.31
CA GLU A 5 17.09 2.40 12.71
C GLU A 5 16.07 3.27 11.99
N PRO A 6 16.12 4.59 12.16
CA PRO A 6 15.26 5.49 11.40
C PRO A 6 15.59 5.46 9.92
N LEU A 7 14.63 5.87 9.10
CA LEU A 7 14.78 6.07 7.66
C LEU A 7 14.14 7.40 7.27
N ARG A 8 14.72 8.10 6.29
CA ARG A 8 14.11 9.31 5.74
C ARG A 8 13.45 9.02 4.39
N ILE A 9 12.19 9.43 4.25
CA ILE A 9 11.41 9.37 3.01
C ILE A 9 10.95 10.78 2.71
N CYS A 10 11.36 11.34 1.58
CA CYS A 10 10.98 12.69 1.17
C CYS A 10 11.17 13.76 2.29
N GLY A 11 12.25 13.67 3.06
CA GLY A 11 12.52 14.57 4.18
C GLY A 11 11.84 14.20 5.50
N THR A 12 10.78 13.41 5.48
CA THR A 12 10.08 12.91 6.68
C THR A 12 10.86 11.77 7.32
N GLU A 13 11.08 11.84 8.63
CA GLU A 13 11.75 10.77 9.37
C GLU A 13 10.74 9.70 9.84
N VAL A 14 10.99 8.47 9.43
CA VAL A 14 10.29 7.28 9.90
C VAL A 14 11.12 6.65 11.01
N LYS A 15 10.58 6.58 12.23
CA LYS A 15 11.32 6.22 13.46
C LYS A 15 11.93 4.82 13.51
N ASN A 16 11.43 3.88 12.67
CA ASN A 16 11.95 2.52 12.53
C ASN A 16 11.51 1.93 11.19
N ARG A 17 11.99 0.75 10.81
CA ARG A 17 11.80 0.14 9.50
C ARG A 17 10.61 -0.82 9.41
N ILE A 18 9.65 -0.73 10.33
CA ILE A 18 8.48 -1.61 10.40
C ILE A 18 7.25 -0.86 9.88
N VAL A 19 6.66 -1.42 8.83
CA VAL A 19 5.46 -0.90 8.15
C VAL A 19 4.25 -1.77 8.52
N VAL A 20 3.16 -1.13 8.89
CA VAL A 20 1.83 -1.76 8.83
C VAL A 20 1.27 -1.50 7.42
N PRO A 21 1.17 -2.53 6.56
CA PRO A 21 0.69 -2.35 5.19
C PRO A 21 -0.81 -2.09 5.15
N PRO A 22 -1.35 -1.59 4.03
CA PRO A 22 -2.78 -1.40 3.87
C PRO A 22 -3.51 -2.75 3.88
N MET A 23 -4.44 -2.90 4.82
CA MET A 23 -5.20 -4.13 5.03
C MET A 23 -6.68 -3.80 5.18
N SER A 24 -7.44 -3.93 4.10
CA SER A 24 -8.88 -3.68 4.08
C SER A 24 -9.62 -4.66 4.98
N ASP A 25 -10.60 -4.16 5.72
CA ASP A 25 -11.51 -4.93 6.56
C ASP A 25 -12.94 -4.78 6.01
N PHE A 26 -13.26 -5.58 5.03
CA PHE A 26 -14.53 -5.52 4.29
C PHE A 26 -15.77 -5.71 5.18
N GLY A 27 -15.60 -6.24 6.39
CA GLY A 27 -16.71 -6.44 7.34
C GLY A 27 -17.02 -5.23 8.23
N THR A 28 -16.19 -4.18 8.22
CA THR A 28 -16.32 -3.03 9.13
C THR A 28 -16.67 -1.71 8.46
N VAL A 29 -16.56 -1.63 7.14
CA VAL A 29 -16.88 -0.39 6.41
C VAL A 29 -18.40 -0.24 6.31
N ALA A 30 -18.89 0.89 6.80
CA ALA A 30 -20.30 1.24 6.65
C ALA A 30 -20.63 1.66 5.21
N PRO A 31 -21.89 1.55 4.77
CA PRO A 31 -22.32 1.91 3.42
C PRO A 31 -22.07 3.37 3.04
N ASP A 32 -21.82 4.27 4.00
CA ASP A 32 -21.46 5.66 3.75
C ASP A 32 -20.00 5.83 3.27
N GLY A 33 -19.14 4.83 3.47
CA GLY A 33 -17.73 4.87 3.11
C GLY A 33 -16.90 5.82 3.97
N LEU A 34 -17.41 6.24 5.12
CA LEU A 34 -16.72 7.16 6.02
C LEU A 34 -15.96 6.41 7.12
N VAL A 35 -15.04 7.13 7.76
CA VAL A 35 -14.28 6.61 8.90
C VAL A 35 -15.14 6.56 10.15
N HIS A 36 -15.30 5.37 10.72
CA HIS A 36 -16.01 5.09 11.98
C HIS A 36 -15.04 4.82 13.13
N GLN A 37 -15.56 4.72 14.36
CA GLN A 37 -14.73 4.52 15.55
C GLN A 37 -13.87 3.24 15.49
N SER A 38 -14.39 2.17 14.90
CA SER A 38 -13.65 0.91 14.68
C SER A 38 -12.35 1.09 13.88
N HIS A 39 -12.36 1.98 12.88
CA HIS A 39 -11.15 2.32 12.12
C HIS A 39 -10.16 3.08 13.02
N ILE A 40 -10.64 4.08 13.76
CA ILE A 40 -9.81 4.87 14.69
C ILE A 40 -9.11 3.94 15.69
N ASP A 41 -9.88 3.08 16.37
CA ASP A 41 -9.36 2.15 17.37
C ASP A 41 -8.30 1.19 16.78
N ARG A 42 -8.54 0.73 15.56
CA ARG A 42 -7.63 -0.18 14.85
C ARG A 42 -6.30 0.49 14.51
N TYR A 43 -6.33 1.67 13.90
CA TYR A 43 -5.12 2.39 13.49
C TYR A 43 -4.36 2.97 14.69
N GLU A 44 -5.07 3.42 15.73
CA GLU A 44 -4.44 3.78 16.99
C GLU A 44 -3.68 2.59 17.60
N ALA A 45 -4.27 1.39 17.58
CA ALA A 45 -3.62 0.19 18.11
C ALA A 45 -2.31 -0.15 17.37
N TYR A 46 -2.25 0.01 16.04
CA TYR A 46 -1.02 -0.20 15.27
C TYR A 46 0.05 0.85 15.57
N ALA A 47 -0.31 2.13 15.61
CA ALA A 47 0.61 3.21 15.89
C ALA A 47 1.17 3.12 17.32
N LYS A 48 0.30 2.91 18.33
CA LYS A 48 0.65 2.60 19.72
C LYS A 48 1.49 1.33 19.83
N GLY A 49 1.24 0.39 18.93
CA GLY A 49 2.00 -0.85 18.78
C GLY A 49 3.42 -0.67 18.27
N GLY A 50 3.85 0.56 17.96
CA GLY A 50 5.25 0.90 17.70
C GLY A 50 5.65 0.90 16.22
N ALA A 51 4.73 0.73 15.27
CA ALA A 51 5.05 0.84 13.84
C ALA A 51 5.69 2.20 13.50
N GLY A 52 6.66 2.21 12.60
CA GLY A 52 7.27 3.44 12.09
C GLY A 52 6.43 4.10 11.02
N LEU A 53 5.83 3.29 10.15
CA LEU A 53 4.94 3.71 9.08
C LEU A 53 3.64 2.92 9.16
N VAL A 54 2.51 3.62 9.08
CA VAL A 54 1.18 3.03 9.00
C VAL A 54 0.53 3.46 7.70
N ILE A 55 0.20 2.51 6.84
CA ILE A 55 -0.53 2.76 5.61
C ILE A 55 -1.99 2.36 5.83
N VAL A 56 -2.88 3.34 5.79
CA VAL A 56 -4.33 3.11 5.92
C VAL A 56 -4.80 2.28 4.73
N GLU A 57 -5.77 1.41 4.98
CA GLU A 57 -6.36 0.52 3.98
C GLU A 57 -6.75 1.23 2.68
N ALA A 58 -6.93 0.43 1.62
CA ALA A 58 -7.31 0.93 0.31
C ALA A 58 -8.62 1.73 0.38
N CYS A 59 -8.55 3.01 0.06
CA CYS A 59 -9.67 3.94 -0.01
C CYS A 59 -9.99 4.24 -1.47
N SER A 60 -11.24 4.14 -1.86
CA SER A 60 -11.65 4.43 -3.24
C SER A 60 -11.66 5.92 -3.51
N VAL A 61 -11.13 6.32 -4.67
CA VAL A 61 -11.14 7.74 -5.11
C VAL A 61 -12.50 8.18 -5.67
N LEU A 62 -13.33 7.21 -6.08
CA LEU A 62 -14.71 7.42 -6.53
C LEU A 62 -15.63 6.36 -5.96
N ARG A 63 -16.85 6.75 -5.63
CA ARG A 63 -17.89 5.81 -5.21
C ARG A 63 -18.45 5.10 -6.42
N MET A 64 -18.34 3.77 -6.41
CA MET A 64 -18.89 2.91 -7.45
C MET A 64 -19.69 1.78 -6.79
N PRO A 65 -20.65 1.16 -7.49
CA PRO A 65 -21.45 0.08 -6.93
C PRO A 65 -20.61 -1.08 -6.37
N GLU A 66 -19.46 -1.34 -7.00
CA GLU A 66 -18.56 -2.47 -6.73
C GLU A 66 -17.60 -2.22 -5.55
N ASN A 67 -17.46 -0.98 -5.09
CA ASN A 67 -16.55 -0.62 -4.00
C ASN A 67 -17.25 -0.05 -2.76
N ARG A 68 -18.52 -0.45 -2.53
CA ARG A 68 -19.31 0.03 -1.38
C ARG A 68 -18.74 -0.40 -0.04
N ASP A 69 -17.92 -1.43 -0.03
CA ASP A 69 -17.30 -1.99 1.18
C ASP A 69 -15.90 -1.41 1.43
N THR A 70 -15.60 -0.24 0.86
CA THR A 70 -14.33 0.48 1.07
C THR A 70 -14.57 1.91 1.56
N LEU A 71 -13.59 2.44 2.31
CA LEU A 71 -13.55 3.88 2.59
C LEU A 71 -13.51 4.66 1.27
N CYS A 72 -14.13 5.82 1.21
CA CYS A 72 -14.27 6.60 -0.01
C CYS A 72 -13.79 8.05 0.19
N LEU A 73 -13.02 8.54 -0.78
CA LEU A 73 -12.39 9.87 -0.78
C LEU A 73 -12.98 10.77 -1.87
N GLU A 74 -14.18 10.46 -2.38
CA GLU A 74 -14.78 11.14 -3.53
C GLU A 74 -15.11 12.62 -3.26
N ASN A 75 -15.47 12.96 -2.04
CA ASN A 75 -15.84 14.31 -1.63
C ASN A 75 -15.24 14.71 -0.28
N ASP A 76 -15.44 15.96 0.13
CA ASP A 76 -14.81 16.53 1.33
C ASP A 76 -15.41 16.01 2.65
N ASP A 77 -16.55 15.31 2.61
CA ASP A 77 -17.16 14.68 3.78
C ASP A 77 -16.23 13.64 4.44
N CYS A 78 -15.28 13.09 3.69
CA CYS A 78 -14.27 12.18 4.21
C CYS A 78 -13.24 12.87 5.13
N ILE A 79 -12.97 14.17 4.95
CA ILE A 79 -11.85 14.87 5.58
C ILE A 79 -11.90 14.80 7.12
N PRO A 80 -13.03 15.05 7.80
CA PRO A 80 -13.06 15.01 9.27
C PRO A 80 -12.71 13.63 9.83
N GLY A 81 -13.20 12.55 9.19
CA GLY A 81 -12.90 11.18 9.59
C GLY A 81 -11.43 10.82 9.35
N MET A 82 -10.91 11.16 8.17
CA MET A 82 -9.51 10.95 7.81
C MET A 82 -8.55 11.72 8.70
N LYS A 83 -8.92 12.96 9.10
CA LYS A 83 -8.15 13.73 10.07
C LYS A 83 -8.05 13.03 11.43
N ARG A 84 -9.12 12.44 11.92
CA ARG A 84 -9.08 11.65 13.15
C ARG A 84 -8.14 10.46 13.06
N LEU A 85 -8.03 9.82 11.88
CA LEU A 85 -7.04 8.74 11.65
C LEU A 85 -5.61 9.25 11.75
N THR A 86 -5.29 10.37 11.08
CA THR A 86 -3.94 10.94 11.16
C THR A 86 -3.60 11.37 12.57
N ASP A 87 -4.53 12.04 13.29
CA ASP A 87 -4.31 12.50 14.66
C ASP A 87 -3.96 11.34 15.62
N VAL A 88 -4.63 10.19 15.51
CA VAL A 88 -4.31 9.03 16.37
C VAL A 88 -3.02 8.31 15.95
N ILE A 89 -2.67 8.30 14.67
CA ILE A 89 -1.41 7.72 14.18
C ILE A 89 -0.22 8.60 14.60
N HIS A 90 -0.31 9.91 14.38
CA HIS A 90 0.75 10.86 14.71
C HIS A 90 0.99 10.99 16.23
N ARG A 91 -0.03 10.75 17.08
CA ARG A 91 0.11 10.75 18.55
C ARG A 91 1.23 9.81 19.03
N TYR A 92 1.52 8.78 18.28
CA TYR A 92 2.57 7.80 18.58
C TYR A 92 3.79 7.94 17.68
N SER A 93 3.97 9.09 17.03
CA SER A 93 5.11 9.39 16.15
C SER A 93 5.29 8.36 15.03
N ALA A 94 4.22 7.81 14.50
CA ALA A 94 4.24 7.02 13.29
C ALA A 94 3.91 7.91 12.09
N VAL A 95 4.57 7.69 10.96
CA VAL A 95 4.22 8.32 9.67
C VAL A 95 2.92 7.71 9.16
N ALA A 96 2.02 8.54 8.66
CA ALA A 96 0.69 8.16 8.20
C ALA A 96 0.57 8.31 6.68
N LEU A 97 0.44 7.21 5.95
CA LEU A 97 0.01 7.21 4.57
C LEU A 97 -1.40 6.61 4.45
N VAL A 98 -2.07 6.85 3.34
CA VAL A 98 -3.31 6.18 2.98
C VAL A 98 -3.19 5.62 1.58
N GLN A 99 -3.56 4.35 1.39
CA GLN A 99 -3.60 3.75 0.07
C GLN A 99 -4.84 4.25 -0.68
N ILE A 100 -4.64 4.82 -1.87
CA ILE A 100 -5.73 5.29 -2.73
C ILE A 100 -5.84 4.42 -3.97
N MET A 101 -7.07 4.07 -4.33
CA MET A 101 -7.33 3.14 -5.42
C MET A 101 -8.65 3.45 -6.15
N LEU A 102 -8.77 2.89 -7.33
CA LEU A 102 -10.04 2.60 -7.98
C LEU A 102 -10.10 1.09 -8.21
N THR A 103 -11.27 0.50 -8.01
CA THR A 103 -11.47 -0.94 -8.23
C THR A 103 -11.14 -1.30 -9.68
N GLY A 104 -10.53 -2.45 -9.90
CA GLY A 104 -10.21 -2.93 -11.24
C GLY A 104 -11.48 -3.14 -12.08
N LEU A 105 -11.44 -2.71 -13.31
CA LEU A 105 -12.60 -2.70 -14.20
C LEU A 105 -12.92 -4.10 -14.75
N SER A 106 -11.93 -4.99 -14.80
CA SER A 106 -12.15 -6.40 -15.14
C SER A 106 -12.97 -7.15 -14.08
N THR A 107 -13.00 -6.66 -12.85
CA THR A 107 -13.91 -7.15 -11.80
C THR A 107 -15.32 -6.60 -11.96
N MET A 108 -15.48 -5.50 -12.70
CA MET A 108 -16.74 -4.96 -13.14
C MET A 108 -17.14 -5.70 -14.41
N LYS A 109 -18.14 -6.54 -14.36
CA LYS A 109 -18.57 -7.46 -15.43
C LYS A 109 -18.88 -6.80 -16.80
N GLU A 110 -18.79 -5.48 -16.94
CA GLU A 110 -19.30 -4.74 -18.07
C GLU A 110 -18.29 -3.81 -18.77
N ASN A 111 -17.12 -3.48 -18.21
CA ASN A 111 -16.18 -2.56 -18.84
C ASN A 111 -14.75 -3.11 -18.82
N ARG A 112 -14.25 -3.44 -20.00
CA ARG A 112 -12.83 -3.72 -20.20
C ARG A 112 -12.05 -2.41 -20.19
N ILE A 113 -10.81 -2.44 -19.68
CA ILE A 113 -9.91 -1.27 -19.63
C ILE A 113 -9.74 -0.62 -21.01
N ASP A 114 -9.82 -1.40 -22.09
CA ASP A 114 -9.66 -0.96 -23.48
C ASP A 114 -10.88 -0.16 -23.98
N GLU A 115 -12.05 -0.32 -23.33
CA GLU A 115 -13.32 0.32 -23.69
C GLU A 115 -13.57 1.64 -22.96
N ILE A 116 -12.74 1.96 -21.95
CA ILE A 116 -12.84 3.22 -21.22
C ILE A 116 -12.60 4.38 -22.17
N THR A 117 -13.54 5.33 -22.19
CA THR A 117 -13.38 6.54 -22.99
C THR A 117 -12.24 7.40 -22.45
N ARG A 118 -11.66 8.25 -23.32
CA ARG A 118 -10.67 9.23 -22.87
C ARG A 118 -11.22 10.17 -21.79
N THR A 119 -12.51 10.52 -21.88
CA THR A 119 -13.17 11.36 -20.88
C THR A 119 -13.21 10.70 -19.52
N ASP A 120 -13.56 9.40 -19.44
CA ASP A 120 -13.55 8.66 -18.19
C ASP A 120 -12.12 8.51 -17.64
N PHE A 121 -11.15 8.29 -18.50
CA PHE A 121 -9.74 8.20 -18.12
C PHE A 121 -9.26 9.47 -17.43
N LEU A 122 -9.56 10.64 -17.99
CA LEU A 122 -9.23 11.94 -17.41
C LEU A 122 -10.01 12.18 -16.11
N ARG A 123 -11.29 11.82 -16.06
CA ARG A 123 -12.10 11.90 -14.83
C ARG A 123 -11.50 11.05 -13.70
N TYR A 124 -11.03 9.84 -14.00
CA TYR A 124 -10.39 8.99 -12.99
C TYR A 124 -9.06 9.59 -12.53
N LYS A 125 -8.26 10.12 -13.44
CA LYS A 125 -7.01 10.83 -13.10
C LYS A 125 -7.29 12.00 -12.14
N ASP A 126 -8.26 12.85 -12.45
CA ASP A 126 -8.65 13.99 -11.61
C ASP A 126 -9.14 13.53 -10.23
N ALA A 127 -9.85 12.40 -10.15
CA ALA A 127 -10.31 11.83 -8.89
C ALA A 127 -9.14 11.39 -8.00
N PHE A 128 -8.09 10.76 -8.55
CA PHE A 128 -6.88 10.41 -7.81
C PHE A 128 -6.17 11.65 -7.24
N VAL A 129 -5.99 12.68 -8.06
CA VAL A 129 -5.34 13.95 -7.63
C VAL A 129 -6.16 14.63 -6.54
N SER A 130 -7.49 14.70 -6.71
CA SER A 130 -8.40 15.30 -5.73
C SER A 130 -8.42 14.53 -4.41
N ALA A 131 -8.40 13.20 -4.46
CA ALA A 131 -8.29 12.34 -3.28
C ALA A 131 -6.97 12.57 -2.53
N ALA A 132 -5.85 12.67 -3.24
CA ALA A 132 -4.55 12.99 -2.63
C ALA A 132 -4.56 14.35 -1.90
N LEU A 133 -5.18 15.36 -2.50
CA LEU A 133 -5.33 16.69 -1.88
C LEU A 133 -6.21 16.64 -0.61
N ARG A 134 -7.29 15.84 -0.61
CA ARG A 134 -8.12 15.62 0.60
C ARG A 134 -7.32 14.92 1.70
N CYS A 135 -6.51 13.94 1.34
CA CYS A 135 -5.62 13.26 2.29
C CYS A 135 -4.61 14.24 2.91
N GLN A 136 -3.99 15.11 2.10
CA GLN A 136 -3.11 16.16 2.59
C GLN A 136 -3.87 17.12 3.53
N THR A 137 -5.07 17.54 3.15
CA THR A 137 -5.92 18.42 3.99
C THR A 137 -6.28 17.74 5.32
N ALA A 138 -6.45 16.43 5.32
CA ALA A 138 -6.68 15.63 6.53
C ALA A 138 -5.40 15.41 7.37
N GLY A 139 -4.24 15.88 6.91
CA GLY A 139 -2.98 15.84 7.65
C GLY A 139 -2.12 14.59 7.41
N PHE A 140 -2.41 13.75 6.41
CA PHE A 140 -1.54 12.64 6.04
C PHE A 140 -0.20 13.14 5.52
N ASP A 141 0.89 12.42 5.84
CA ASP A 141 2.24 12.70 5.36
C ASP A 141 2.40 12.37 3.86
N GLY A 142 1.47 11.57 3.33
CA GLY A 142 1.47 11.17 1.93
C GLY A 142 0.36 10.18 1.59
N ILE A 143 0.44 9.65 0.38
CA ILE A 143 -0.45 8.59 -0.13
C ILE A 143 0.36 7.42 -0.68
N GLU A 144 -0.31 6.30 -0.86
CA GLU A 144 0.19 5.17 -1.64
C GLU A 144 -0.75 4.90 -2.82
N LEU A 145 -0.25 5.02 -4.05
CA LEU A 145 -0.98 4.63 -5.25
C LEU A 145 -1.03 3.10 -5.35
N HIS A 146 -2.23 2.54 -5.43
CA HIS A 146 -2.42 1.09 -5.56
C HIS A 146 -2.37 0.66 -7.03
N ALA A 147 -1.16 0.32 -7.50
CA ALA A 147 -0.88 -0.16 -8.86
C ALA A 147 -0.50 -1.65 -8.84
N ALA A 148 -1.26 -2.47 -8.11
CA ALA A 148 -1.09 -3.90 -7.97
C ALA A 148 -2.44 -4.60 -7.76
N HIS A 149 -2.46 -5.93 -7.71
CA HIS A 149 -3.57 -6.77 -7.26
C HIS A 149 -4.84 -6.71 -8.12
N GLY A 150 -4.71 -6.35 -9.40
CA GLY A 150 -5.85 -6.21 -10.31
C GLY A 150 -6.67 -4.94 -10.07
N MET A 151 -6.13 -3.93 -9.36
CA MET A 151 -6.76 -2.62 -9.27
C MET A 151 -6.57 -1.82 -10.56
N TYR A 152 -7.36 -0.78 -10.74
CA TYR A 152 -7.40 0.01 -11.98
C TYR A 152 -6.03 0.39 -12.55
N LEU A 153 -5.11 0.89 -11.71
CA LEU A 153 -3.76 1.27 -12.18
C LEU A 153 -2.94 0.06 -12.61
N ASP A 154 -3.09 -1.09 -11.95
CA ASP A 154 -2.45 -2.36 -12.33
C ASP A 154 -2.98 -2.85 -13.69
N GLU A 155 -4.30 -2.79 -13.89
CA GLU A 155 -4.92 -3.16 -15.15
C GLU A 155 -4.47 -2.26 -16.31
N VAL A 156 -4.34 -0.94 -16.10
CA VAL A 156 -3.82 -0.01 -17.11
C VAL A 156 -2.39 -0.36 -17.51
N ILE A 157 -1.54 -0.66 -16.52
CA ILE A 157 -0.14 -1.01 -16.78
C ILE A 157 -0.03 -2.35 -17.52
N GLU A 158 -0.93 -3.29 -17.29
CA GLU A 158 -0.90 -4.61 -17.89
C GLU A 158 -1.54 -4.69 -19.29
N THR A 159 -2.50 -3.82 -19.59
CA THR A 159 -3.19 -3.90 -20.87
C THR A 159 -2.34 -3.35 -22.02
N SER A 160 -2.35 -4.08 -23.14
CA SER A 160 -1.70 -3.68 -24.38
C SER A 160 -2.70 -3.43 -25.51
N GLU A 161 -3.99 -3.64 -25.29
CA GLU A 161 -5.00 -3.62 -26.35
C GLU A 161 -5.51 -2.21 -26.69
N ARG A 162 -5.38 -1.25 -25.76
CA ARG A 162 -5.73 0.15 -26.03
C ARG A 162 -4.91 0.72 -27.19
N LYS A 163 -5.54 1.55 -28.01
CA LYS A 163 -4.94 2.14 -29.24
C LYS A 163 -4.57 3.62 -29.08
N ASP A 164 -4.78 4.17 -27.88
CA ASP A 164 -4.44 5.56 -27.54
C ASP A 164 -3.07 5.65 -26.80
N GLU A 165 -2.75 6.84 -26.31
CA GLU A 165 -1.51 7.14 -25.60
C GLU A 165 -1.33 6.43 -24.26
N TYR A 166 -2.32 5.64 -23.79
CA TYR A 166 -2.29 4.88 -22.55
C TYR A 166 -2.24 3.36 -22.77
N GLY A 167 -2.07 2.88 -24.02
CA GLY A 167 -2.00 1.46 -24.34
C GLY A 167 -0.90 1.10 -25.34
N GLY A 168 -0.76 -0.18 -25.62
CA GLY A 168 0.28 -0.70 -26.53
C GLY A 168 1.63 -0.90 -25.86
N CYS A 169 2.64 -0.09 -26.17
CA CYS A 169 3.99 -0.24 -25.61
C CYS A 169 4.05 0.12 -24.11
N PHE A 170 5.09 -0.34 -23.44
CA PHE A 170 5.26 -0.11 -22.00
C PHE A 170 5.22 1.38 -21.62
N GLU A 171 5.86 2.23 -22.40
CA GLU A 171 5.93 3.68 -22.16
C GLU A 171 4.56 4.35 -22.15
N ASN A 172 3.63 3.82 -22.94
CA ASN A 172 2.24 4.28 -22.94
C ASN A 172 1.47 3.72 -21.74
N ARG A 173 1.62 2.43 -21.46
CA ARG A 173 0.91 1.77 -20.35
C ARG A 173 1.28 2.32 -18.98
N ILE A 174 2.53 2.73 -18.76
CA ILE A 174 3.01 3.34 -17.52
C ILE A 174 2.69 4.84 -17.41
N ARG A 175 2.29 5.48 -18.50
CA ARG A 175 2.08 6.93 -18.60
C ARG A 175 1.12 7.46 -17.54
N LEU A 176 -0.05 6.82 -17.34
CA LEU A 176 -1.02 7.28 -16.35
C LEU A 176 -0.41 7.34 -14.95
N LEU A 177 0.30 6.29 -14.53
CA LEU A 177 0.95 6.25 -13.22
C LEU A 177 2.00 7.37 -13.08
N ALA A 178 2.83 7.59 -14.09
CA ALA A 178 3.83 8.65 -14.10
C ALA A 178 3.20 10.05 -14.04
N GLU A 179 2.13 10.28 -14.79
CA GLU A 179 1.38 11.53 -14.78
C GLU A 179 0.71 11.78 -13.42
N LEU A 180 0.13 10.75 -12.79
CA LEU A 180 -0.45 10.85 -11.45
C LEU A 180 0.59 11.26 -10.41
N ILE A 181 1.75 10.60 -10.39
CA ILE A 181 2.84 10.93 -9.47
C ILE A 181 3.23 12.40 -9.64
N THR A 182 3.48 12.82 -10.88
CA THR A 182 3.90 14.19 -11.20
C THR A 182 2.84 15.22 -10.81
N GLU A 183 1.57 14.98 -11.10
CA GLU A 183 0.49 15.93 -10.80
C GLU A 183 0.19 15.99 -9.30
N ILE A 184 0.25 14.87 -8.58
CA ILE A 184 0.11 14.84 -7.12
C ILE A 184 1.25 15.63 -6.47
N LYS A 185 2.51 15.42 -6.90
CA LYS A 185 3.66 16.20 -6.41
C LYS A 185 3.51 17.70 -6.67
N LYS A 186 2.99 18.07 -7.82
CA LYS A 186 2.72 19.48 -8.15
C LYS A 186 1.60 20.06 -7.30
N THR A 187 0.52 19.30 -7.05
CA THR A 187 -0.68 19.77 -6.34
C THR A 187 -0.45 19.79 -4.83
N CYS A 188 0.12 18.73 -4.27
CA CYS A 188 0.32 18.55 -2.83
C CYS A 188 1.70 19.05 -2.34
N GLY A 189 2.59 19.43 -3.26
CA GLY A 189 3.93 19.88 -2.93
C GLY A 189 4.96 18.74 -2.82
N LYS A 190 6.24 19.16 -2.91
CA LYS A 190 7.37 18.21 -3.00
C LYS A 190 7.57 17.35 -1.74
N ASP A 191 7.14 17.85 -0.58
CA ASP A 191 7.35 17.18 0.72
C ASP A 191 6.23 16.17 1.05
N PHE A 192 5.13 16.14 0.27
CA PHE A 192 4.07 15.15 0.38
C PHE A 192 4.54 13.82 -0.24
N ILE A 193 4.58 12.76 0.56
CA ILE A 193 5.10 11.45 0.13
C ILE A 193 4.16 10.83 -0.90
N VAL A 194 4.69 10.42 -2.04
CA VAL A 194 4.00 9.61 -3.04
C VAL A 194 4.65 8.22 -3.08
N ALA A 195 4.07 7.30 -2.34
CA ALA A 195 4.41 5.89 -2.40
C ALA A 195 3.65 5.20 -3.55
N VAL A 196 4.20 4.11 -4.06
CA VAL A 196 3.53 3.27 -5.05
C VAL A 196 3.64 1.81 -4.64
N ARG A 197 2.48 1.15 -4.50
CA ARG A 197 2.42 -0.29 -4.36
C ARG A 197 2.19 -0.91 -5.72
N PHE A 198 3.15 -1.75 -6.15
CA PHE A 198 3.14 -2.34 -7.49
C PHE A 198 3.77 -3.73 -7.50
N GLY A 199 3.52 -4.49 -8.55
CA GLY A 199 4.13 -5.78 -8.78
C GLY A 199 3.92 -6.21 -10.23
N ASN A 200 4.80 -7.03 -10.75
CA ASN A 200 4.67 -7.62 -12.09
C ASN A 200 5.35 -9.00 -12.10
N PRO A 201 4.74 -10.04 -12.68
CA PRO A 201 5.37 -11.36 -12.82
C PRO A 201 6.57 -11.35 -13.78
N ASN A 202 6.63 -10.39 -14.69
CA ASN A 202 7.77 -10.18 -15.56
C ASN A 202 8.78 -9.25 -14.88
N TYR A 203 9.97 -9.75 -14.56
CA TYR A 203 11.02 -8.96 -13.88
C TYR A 203 11.51 -7.77 -14.69
N GLU A 204 11.57 -7.85 -16.01
CA GLU A 204 11.98 -6.73 -16.85
C GLU A 204 10.97 -5.58 -16.73
N GLU A 205 9.67 -5.87 -16.82
CA GLU A 205 8.63 -4.86 -16.64
C GLU A 205 8.55 -4.36 -15.20
N LEU A 206 8.77 -5.23 -14.20
CA LEU A 206 8.87 -4.82 -12.79
C LEU A 206 9.94 -3.75 -12.60
N LEU A 207 11.14 -3.97 -13.14
CA LEU A 207 12.26 -3.04 -13.02
C LEU A 207 12.04 -1.75 -13.83
N LYS A 208 11.47 -1.85 -15.03
CA LYS A 208 11.07 -0.68 -15.82
C LYS A 208 10.02 0.17 -15.08
N THR A 209 9.04 -0.48 -14.43
CA THR A 209 8.03 0.20 -13.61
C THR A 209 8.68 0.95 -12.44
N ALA A 210 9.60 0.32 -11.71
CA ALA A 210 10.35 0.98 -10.63
C ALA A 210 11.13 2.19 -11.13
N GLY A 211 11.81 2.06 -12.28
CA GLY A 211 12.52 3.17 -12.92
C GLY A 211 11.60 4.33 -13.33
N ALA A 212 10.44 4.02 -13.88
CA ALA A 212 9.44 5.03 -14.28
C ALA A 212 8.86 5.76 -13.06
N ILE A 213 8.56 5.05 -11.97
CA ILE A 213 8.11 5.67 -10.71
C ILE A 213 9.17 6.63 -10.16
N GLN A 214 10.44 6.19 -10.12
CA GLN A 214 11.55 7.06 -9.70
C GLN A 214 11.69 8.30 -10.59
N ALA A 215 11.63 8.13 -11.91
CA ALA A 215 11.74 9.23 -12.87
C ALA A 215 10.58 10.23 -12.76
N ALA A 216 9.39 9.79 -12.41
CA ALA A 216 8.21 10.63 -12.20
C ALA A 216 8.21 11.39 -10.85
N GLY A 217 9.17 11.10 -9.95
CA GLY A 217 9.28 11.74 -8.64
C GLY A 217 8.57 11.01 -7.51
N GLY A 218 8.33 9.70 -7.64
CA GLY A 218 7.89 8.86 -6.52
C GLY A 218 8.93 8.78 -5.41
N ASP A 219 8.51 8.50 -4.18
CA ASP A 219 9.35 8.58 -2.98
C ASP A 219 9.56 7.23 -2.27
N LEU A 220 8.66 6.27 -2.44
CA LEU A 220 8.67 4.96 -1.76
C LEU A 220 8.08 3.89 -2.66
N LEU A 221 8.72 2.73 -2.71
CA LEU A 221 8.30 1.57 -3.50
C LEU A 221 7.85 0.44 -2.56
N ASP A 222 6.55 0.08 -2.56
CA ASP A 222 6.03 -1.11 -1.87
C ASP A 222 5.83 -2.24 -2.90
N VAL A 223 6.69 -3.26 -2.84
CA VAL A 223 6.71 -4.34 -3.85
C VAL A 223 5.81 -5.49 -3.42
N SER A 224 4.72 -5.69 -4.18
CA SER A 224 3.75 -6.76 -3.90
C SER A 224 3.14 -7.31 -5.20
N SER A 225 3.47 -8.54 -5.55
CA SER A 225 3.10 -9.20 -6.81
C SER A 225 1.67 -9.77 -6.86
N GLY A 226 0.74 -9.28 -6.06
CA GLY A 226 -0.66 -9.69 -6.13
C GLY A 226 -0.98 -11.11 -5.64
N MET A 227 -2.27 -11.46 -5.63
CA MET A 227 -2.74 -12.80 -5.29
C MET A 227 -2.54 -13.75 -6.48
N GLY A 228 -1.72 -14.77 -6.29
CA GLY A 228 -1.52 -15.83 -7.29
C GLY A 228 -0.48 -15.55 -8.40
N ARG A 229 0.15 -14.37 -8.40
CA ARG A 229 1.26 -14.08 -9.30
C ARG A 229 2.56 -14.33 -8.57
N TYR A 230 3.15 -15.47 -8.82
CA TYR A 230 4.44 -15.85 -8.26
C TYR A 230 5.50 -15.61 -9.32
N LEU A 231 6.51 -14.84 -8.95
CA LEU A 231 7.72 -14.71 -9.72
C LEU A 231 8.56 -15.98 -9.57
N ASP A 232 9.23 -16.42 -10.62
CA ASP A 232 10.20 -17.50 -10.52
C ASP A 232 11.32 -17.09 -9.57
N VAL A 233 11.43 -17.83 -8.47
CA VAL A 233 12.41 -17.56 -7.42
C VAL A 233 13.57 -18.53 -7.58
N PRO A 234 14.83 -18.09 -7.50
CA PRO A 234 15.98 -18.98 -7.57
C PRO A 234 15.90 -20.09 -6.52
N SER A 235 16.29 -21.31 -6.93
CA SER A 235 16.39 -22.44 -6.02
C SER A 235 17.28 -22.08 -4.81
N GLY A 236 16.77 -22.31 -3.60
CA GLY A 236 17.49 -22.01 -2.36
C GLY A 236 17.30 -20.61 -1.80
N PHE A 237 16.53 -19.73 -2.45
CA PHE A 237 16.17 -18.45 -1.82
C PHE A 237 15.29 -18.69 -0.59
N PRO A 238 15.66 -18.19 0.60
CA PRO A 238 15.04 -18.63 1.85
C PRO A 238 13.72 -17.94 2.19
N TYR A 239 13.33 -16.90 1.44
CA TYR A 239 12.17 -16.05 1.75
C TYR A 239 11.06 -16.18 0.69
N ASP A 240 9.93 -15.52 0.93
CA ASP A 240 8.80 -15.41 -0.01
C ASP A 240 9.24 -14.74 -1.33
N GLY A 241 8.68 -15.18 -2.45
CA GLY A 241 8.99 -14.64 -3.77
C GLY A 241 8.77 -13.12 -3.91
N LYS A 242 7.87 -12.52 -3.10
CA LYS A 242 7.69 -11.07 -3.06
C LYS A 242 8.93 -10.36 -2.49
N ILE A 243 9.63 -10.99 -1.56
CA ILE A 243 10.89 -10.46 -1.01
C ILE A 243 11.99 -10.54 -2.06
N TYR A 244 12.01 -11.62 -2.86
CA TYR A 244 12.93 -11.71 -4.01
C TYR A 244 12.66 -10.59 -5.02
N ALA A 245 11.40 -10.37 -5.40
CA ALA A 245 11.02 -9.26 -6.27
C ALA A 245 11.45 -7.89 -5.71
N ALA A 246 11.23 -7.66 -4.41
CA ALA A 246 11.67 -6.45 -3.73
C ALA A 246 13.20 -6.28 -3.76
N SER A 247 13.96 -7.37 -3.62
CA SER A 247 15.43 -7.32 -3.69
C SER A 247 15.95 -6.93 -5.07
N LEU A 248 15.30 -7.38 -6.13
CA LEU A 248 15.62 -6.96 -7.51
C LEU A 248 15.34 -5.46 -7.71
N VAL A 249 14.19 -5.00 -7.24
CA VAL A 249 13.83 -3.57 -7.28
C VAL A 249 14.82 -2.75 -6.46
N LYS A 250 15.19 -3.20 -5.26
CA LYS A 250 16.17 -2.54 -4.38
C LYS A 250 17.53 -2.38 -5.05
N ALA A 251 17.97 -3.39 -5.79
CA ALA A 251 19.23 -3.33 -6.53
C ALA A 251 19.18 -2.38 -7.74
N HIS A 252 17.99 -2.06 -8.25
CA HIS A 252 17.76 -1.28 -9.46
C HIS A 252 17.44 0.20 -9.21
N THR A 253 16.95 0.56 -8.01
CA THR A 253 16.48 1.91 -7.68
C THR A 253 17.29 2.57 -6.56
N LYS A 254 17.21 3.91 -6.47
CA LYS A 254 17.73 4.69 -5.34
C LYS A 254 16.63 4.99 -4.30
N LEU A 255 15.39 4.72 -4.63
CA LEU A 255 14.26 4.95 -3.71
C LEU A 255 14.26 3.89 -2.59
N PRO A 256 13.76 4.24 -1.40
CA PRO A 256 13.48 3.25 -0.37
C PRO A 256 12.49 2.19 -0.86
N VAL A 257 12.74 0.93 -0.49
CA VAL A 257 11.91 -0.22 -0.88
C VAL A 257 11.34 -0.90 0.35
N VAL A 258 10.03 -1.10 0.36
CA VAL A 258 9.30 -1.93 1.31
C VAL A 258 9.10 -3.31 0.70
N CYS A 259 9.43 -4.36 1.44
CA CYS A 259 9.07 -5.72 1.07
C CYS A 259 7.94 -6.27 1.94
N VAL A 260 7.14 -7.16 1.37
CA VAL A 260 6.08 -7.90 2.05
C VAL A 260 6.17 -9.38 1.66
N GLY A 261 5.84 -10.27 2.58
CA GLY A 261 5.78 -11.69 2.25
C GLY A 261 6.13 -12.58 3.44
N ASN A 262 5.14 -13.17 4.08
CA ASN A 262 5.30 -14.18 5.14
C ASN A 262 6.30 -13.82 6.27
N ILE A 263 6.49 -12.54 6.56
CA ILE A 263 7.34 -12.07 7.66
C ILE A 263 6.53 -12.17 8.96
N PHE A 264 6.93 -13.05 9.87
CA PHE A 264 6.19 -13.33 11.10
C PHE A 264 7.01 -13.08 12.37
N THR A 265 8.34 -13.08 12.28
CA THR A 265 9.25 -12.86 13.41
C THR A 265 10.15 -11.66 13.19
N GLY A 266 10.65 -11.09 14.29
CA GLY A 266 11.62 -10.00 14.23
C GLY A 266 12.95 -10.44 13.61
N ASP A 267 13.37 -11.69 13.88
CA ASP A 267 14.61 -12.24 13.32
C ASP A 267 14.56 -12.37 11.79
N GLU A 268 13.41 -12.82 11.23
CA GLU A 268 13.20 -12.83 9.78
C GLU A 268 13.31 -11.42 9.20
N GLY A 269 12.64 -10.44 9.82
CA GLY A 269 12.69 -9.04 9.37
C GLY A 269 14.10 -8.43 9.48
N GLU A 270 14.81 -8.68 10.56
CA GLU A 270 16.17 -8.21 10.75
C GLU A 270 17.14 -8.83 9.73
N ALA A 271 17.00 -10.13 9.42
CA ALA A 271 17.82 -10.82 8.43
C ALA A 271 17.61 -10.22 7.02
N ILE A 272 16.36 -10.02 6.60
CA ILE A 272 16.01 -9.40 5.31
C ILE A 272 16.70 -8.04 5.15
N LEU A 273 16.65 -7.19 6.18
CA LEU A 273 17.30 -5.88 6.14
C LEU A 273 18.81 -5.97 6.15
N LYS A 274 19.42 -6.85 6.95
CA LYS A 274 20.87 -7.07 6.99
C LYS A 274 21.43 -7.60 5.69
N GLU A 275 20.68 -8.45 4.99
CA GLU A 275 21.05 -8.96 3.67
C GLU A 275 20.85 -7.93 2.56
N GLY A 276 20.31 -6.74 2.87
CA GLY A 276 20.11 -5.66 1.92
C GLY A 276 18.99 -5.92 0.90
N LEU A 277 18.05 -6.82 1.22
CA LEU A 277 16.97 -7.20 0.31
C LEU A 277 15.86 -6.13 0.23
N ALA A 278 15.73 -5.29 1.23
CA ALA A 278 14.80 -4.15 1.29
C ALA A 278 15.29 -3.10 2.29
N ASP A 279 14.66 -1.92 2.32
CA ASP A 279 14.90 -0.88 3.32
C ASP A 279 13.94 -0.95 4.49
N MET A 280 12.73 -1.47 4.27
CA MET A 280 11.68 -1.62 5.26
C MET A 280 10.94 -2.94 5.05
N ILE A 281 10.33 -3.45 6.12
CA ILE A 281 9.50 -4.65 6.08
C ILE A 281 8.04 -4.31 6.37
N ALA A 282 7.11 -4.86 5.57
CA ALA A 282 5.69 -4.74 5.82
C ALA A 282 5.15 -5.99 6.53
N VAL A 283 4.66 -5.81 7.76
CA VAL A 283 4.14 -6.89 8.60
C VAL A 283 2.63 -6.84 8.63
N GLY A 284 1.97 -7.60 7.75
CA GLY A 284 0.51 -7.64 7.66
C GLY A 284 -0.12 -8.53 8.73
N ARG A 285 -0.18 -9.85 8.49
CA ARG A 285 -0.87 -10.80 9.38
C ARG A 285 -0.29 -10.86 10.79
N GLY A 286 1.01 -10.55 10.97
CA GLY A 286 1.62 -10.39 12.28
C GLY A 286 0.97 -9.26 13.07
N SER A 287 0.79 -8.09 12.46
CA SER A 287 0.13 -6.92 13.08
C SER A 287 -1.38 -7.14 13.30
N LEU A 288 -2.05 -7.90 12.42
CA LEU A 288 -3.44 -8.32 12.65
C LEU A 288 -3.58 -9.20 13.89
N ALA A 289 -2.65 -10.13 14.11
CA ALA A 289 -2.65 -11.04 15.25
C ALA A 289 -2.24 -10.33 16.55
N ASP A 290 -1.29 -9.43 16.47
CA ASP A 290 -0.77 -8.63 17.58
C ASP A 290 -0.48 -7.20 17.13
N PRO A 291 -1.36 -6.23 17.38
CA PRO A 291 -1.09 -4.82 17.03
C PRO A 291 0.20 -4.27 17.65
N ALA A 292 0.67 -4.84 18.76
CA ALA A 292 1.93 -4.47 19.42
C ALA A 292 3.16 -5.19 18.85
N TRP A 293 3.05 -5.81 17.67
CA TRP A 293 4.12 -6.61 17.06
C TRP A 293 5.44 -5.83 16.96
N ALA A 294 5.37 -4.59 16.44
CA ALA A 294 6.58 -3.77 16.26
C ALA A 294 7.25 -3.45 17.61
N ARG A 295 6.48 -2.94 18.58
CA ARG A 295 7.02 -2.60 19.91
C ARG A 295 7.64 -3.80 20.61
N LYS A 296 6.95 -4.95 20.61
CA LYS A 296 7.45 -6.18 21.21
C LYS A 296 8.72 -6.65 20.55
N THR A 297 8.74 -6.71 19.22
CA THR A 297 9.94 -7.09 18.45
C THR A 297 11.13 -6.19 18.78
N LEU A 298 10.94 -4.86 18.80
CA LEU A 298 12.00 -3.90 19.09
C LEU A 298 12.48 -3.97 20.55
N ALA A 299 11.62 -4.43 21.47
CA ALA A 299 11.98 -4.65 22.88
C ALA A 299 12.59 -6.04 23.14
N GLY A 300 12.73 -6.90 22.13
CA GLY A 300 13.18 -8.29 22.32
C GLY A 300 12.12 -9.21 22.93
N GLU A 301 10.86 -8.75 23.00
CA GLU A 301 9.71 -9.54 23.43
C GLU A 301 9.15 -10.34 22.24
N THR A 302 8.53 -11.49 22.51
CA THR A 302 7.86 -12.29 21.48
C THR A 302 6.43 -11.79 21.22
N PRO A 303 6.10 -11.30 20.00
CA PRO A 303 4.73 -10.98 19.64
C PRO A 303 3.83 -12.23 19.66
N ASN A 304 2.52 -12.03 19.87
CA ASN A 304 1.57 -13.11 19.70
C ASN A 304 1.57 -13.59 18.23
N PRO A 305 1.90 -14.87 17.95
CA PRO A 305 2.08 -15.33 16.58
C PRO A 305 0.76 -15.39 15.82
N CYS A 306 0.78 -15.05 14.54
CA CYS A 306 -0.32 -15.35 13.61
C CYS A 306 -0.45 -16.88 13.48
N LEU A 307 -1.68 -17.40 13.52
CA LEU A 307 -1.96 -18.84 13.43
C LEU A 307 -1.82 -19.40 12.01
N ARG A 308 -1.52 -18.57 11.01
CA ARG A 308 -1.36 -18.95 9.59
C ARG A 308 -2.52 -19.80 9.06
N CYS A 309 -3.76 -19.42 9.40
CA CYS A 309 -4.95 -20.14 9.01
C CYS A 309 -4.99 -20.39 7.51
N LYS A 310 -5.48 -21.57 7.08
CA LYS A 310 -5.61 -21.96 5.66
C LYS A 310 -6.43 -20.93 4.87
N ILE A 311 -7.50 -20.39 5.48
CA ILE A 311 -8.24 -19.23 5.00
C ILE A 311 -8.13 -18.17 6.07
N CYS A 312 -7.58 -17.00 5.73
CA CYS A 312 -7.47 -15.90 6.67
C CYS A 312 -8.86 -15.29 6.88
N MET A 313 -9.40 -15.41 8.09
CA MET A 313 -10.72 -14.88 8.43
C MET A 313 -10.80 -13.35 8.33
N TRP A 314 -9.66 -12.65 8.34
CA TRP A 314 -9.63 -11.21 8.13
C TRP A 314 -10.28 -10.78 6.81
N TYR A 315 -10.08 -11.54 5.72
CA TYR A 315 -10.68 -11.24 4.42
C TYR A 315 -12.20 -11.45 4.37
N ILE A 316 -12.79 -12.07 5.39
CA ILE A 316 -14.23 -12.28 5.49
C ILE A 316 -14.82 -11.27 6.49
N TYR A 317 -14.24 -11.24 7.68
CA TYR A 317 -14.62 -10.34 8.76
C TYR A 317 -13.50 -10.31 9.81
N GLY A 318 -12.84 -9.15 9.97
CA GLY A 318 -11.64 -9.03 10.81
C GLY A 318 -11.84 -9.42 12.28
N ALA A 319 -13.04 -9.22 12.81
CA ALA A 319 -13.38 -9.63 14.17
C ALA A 319 -13.33 -11.15 14.39
N LEU A 320 -13.43 -11.96 13.31
CA LEU A 320 -13.37 -13.42 13.37
C LEU A 320 -11.94 -13.98 13.38
N CYS A 321 -10.90 -13.15 13.44
CA CYS A 321 -9.53 -13.64 13.58
C CYS A 321 -9.40 -14.45 14.87
N PRO A 322 -9.10 -15.78 14.81
CA PRO A 322 -9.07 -16.63 16.02
C PRO A 322 -8.11 -16.13 17.08
N ARG A 323 -7.03 -15.45 16.66
CA ARG A 323 -6.04 -14.88 17.59
C ARG A 323 -6.57 -13.69 18.38
N ARG A 324 -7.56 -12.96 17.83
CA ARG A 324 -8.24 -11.87 18.51
C ARG A 324 -9.36 -12.37 19.42
N LEU A 325 -9.98 -13.52 19.08
CA LEU A 325 -11.04 -14.14 19.88
C LEU A 325 -10.52 -14.88 21.12
N SER A 326 -9.22 -15.23 21.13
CA SER A 326 -8.59 -15.98 22.25
C SER A 326 -8.03 -15.09 23.36
N LYS A 327 -8.65 -13.94 23.62
CA LYS A 327 -8.33 -13.08 24.77
C LYS A 327 -9.16 -13.46 25.98
#